data_41069348d706a64c78feed9cd562312f
#
_entry.id   41069348d706a64c78feed9cd562312f
#
_cell.length_a   1.000
_cell.length_b   1.000
_cell.length_c   1.000
_cell.angle_alpha   90.00
_cell.angle_beta   90.00
_cell.angle_gamma   90.00
#
_symmetry.space_group_name_H-M   'P 1'
#
loop_
_entity.id
_entity.type
_entity.pdbx_description
1 polymer ?
#
loop_
_entity_poly.entity_id
_entity_poly.type
_entity_poly.pdbx_seq_one_letter_code
_entity_poly.pdbx_strand_id
1 'polypeptide(L)'
;MRTGKRWSMSISANAKFGAGSYGKVVLYRSRLDGKEYAIKAFHKSHLLKLRVAPSETAMTDVLREVLIMKILSHPNIVNLIEVIDDPTADHFYMVLEYVEGKWVCEGSGPPCGLEESTARKYLRDIVAGLMYLHAHNIVHGDIKPDNLLVTGNGTVKIGDFSVSQVFEDGNDELRRSPGTPVFTAPECCLGLTYHGKAADTWAVGVTLYCMVLGKYPFLGETLQDTYDKIVNNQLWLPDEMNPLLKNLIEGLLCKDPLQRMTLEDVAQHAWVIGEEGAIPQFLCWCKRVKLHGAEDGTGIDNLAIQ
;
A
#
# COMPACT_ATOMS: atom_id res chain seq x y z
N MET A 1 -0.90 -32.80 -8.30
CA MET A 1 0.20 -32.35 -9.18
C MET A 1 -0.36 -31.42 -10.24
N ARG A 2 -0.28 -30.08 -10.07
CA ARG A 2 -0.63 -29.13 -11.11
C ARG A 2 0.65 -28.80 -11.89
N THR A 3 0.68 -29.21 -13.15
CA THR A 3 1.77 -28.97 -14.09
C THR A 3 2.06 -27.47 -14.17
N GLY A 4 3.26 -27.06 -13.71
CA GLY A 4 3.74 -25.70 -13.79
C GLY A 4 3.71 -25.19 -15.24
N LYS A 5 3.01 -24.09 -15.49
CA LYS A 5 3.08 -23.36 -16.75
C LYS A 5 4.52 -22.90 -16.94
N ARG A 6 5.19 -23.44 -17.96
CA ARG A 6 6.59 -23.12 -18.27
C ARG A 6 6.61 -21.73 -18.93
N TRP A 7 6.99 -20.71 -18.15
CA TRP A 7 7.25 -19.38 -18.68
C TRP A 7 8.53 -19.44 -19.53
N SER A 8 8.39 -19.36 -20.84
CA SER A 8 9.54 -19.19 -21.73
C SER A 8 9.91 -17.71 -21.72
N MET A 9 10.96 -17.37 -20.99
CA MET A 9 11.47 -16.00 -20.97
C MET A 9 12.12 -15.63 -22.29
N SER A 10 11.45 -14.85 -23.11
CA SER A 10 12.08 -13.93 -24.03
C SER A 10 11.72 -12.52 -23.56
N ILE A 11 12.62 -11.93 -22.78
CA ILE A 11 12.54 -10.54 -22.36
C ILE A 11 12.64 -9.67 -23.61
N SER A 12 11.57 -9.00 -24.01
CA SER A 12 11.72 -7.86 -24.91
C SER A 12 12.36 -6.74 -24.12
N ALA A 13 13.59 -6.39 -24.43
CA ALA A 13 14.49 -5.53 -23.64
C ALA A 13 14.09 -4.04 -23.58
N ASN A 14 12.86 -3.65 -23.88
CA ASN A 14 12.49 -2.27 -24.21
C ASN A 14 11.73 -1.48 -23.15
N ALA A 15 11.52 -1.99 -21.92
CA ALA A 15 10.93 -1.15 -20.89
C ALA A 15 11.53 -1.46 -19.52
N LYS A 16 12.46 -0.63 -19.06
CA LYS A 16 12.85 -0.55 -17.65
C LYS A 16 11.79 0.27 -16.93
N PHE A 17 11.02 -0.34 -16.03
CA PHE A 17 9.99 0.33 -15.21
C PHE A 17 10.50 0.75 -13.85
N GLY A 18 11.63 0.87 -13.48
CA GLY A 18 12.07 1.36 -12.17
C GLY A 18 12.93 0.37 -11.41
N ALA A 19 13.57 0.88 -10.37
CA ALA A 19 14.30 0.09 -9.39
C ALA A 19 13.41 -0.02 -8.14
N GLY A 20 12.98 -1.23 -7.78
CA GLY A 20 12.43 -1.52 -6.46
C GLY A 20 13.55 -1.56 -5.42
N SER A 21 13.19 -1.59 -4.12
CA SER A 21 14.15 -1.56 -3.00
C SER A 21 15.27 -2.61 -3.12
N TYR A 22 14.98 -3.78 -3.68
CA TYR A 22 15.94 -4.90 -3.77
C TYR A 22 16.07 -5.53 -5.17
N GLY A 23 15.36 -5.00 -6.20
CA GLY A 23 15.33 -5.62 -7.52
C GLY A 23 14.91 -4.68 -8.63
N LYS A 24 14.94 -5.19 -9.85
CA LYS A 24 14.49 -4.45 -11.05
C LYS A 24 13.06 -4.86 -11.39
N VAL A 25 12.23 -3.89 -11.73
CA VAL A 25 10.89 -4.12 -12.26
C VAL A 25 10.94 -3.98 -13.78
N VAL A 26 10.45 -4.98 -14.50
CA VAL A 26 10.39 -5.00 -15.96
C VAL A 26 8.96 -5.31 -16.43
N LEU A 27 8.54 -4.69 -17.53
CA LEU A 27 7.31 -5.08 -18.23
C LEU A 27 7.55 -6.35 -19.06
N TYR A 28 6.65 -7.29 -18.94
CA TYR A 28 6.69 -8.53 -19.69
C TYR A 28 5.34 -8.79 -20.36
N ARG A 29 5.35 -9.11 -21.66
CA ARG A 29 4.18 -9.55 -22.39
C ARG A 29 4.20 -11.07 -22.54
N SER A 30 3.24 -11.73 -21.94
CA SER A 30 3.12 -13.19 -21.98
C SER A 30 2.72 -13.66 -23.39
N ARG A 31 3.45 -14.63 -23.93
CA ARG A 31 3.12 -15.27 -25.21
C ARG A 31 1.97 -16.24 -25.10
N LEU A 32 1.60 -16.67 -23.89
CA LEU A 32 0.56 -17.67 -23.66
C LEU A 32 -0.85 -17.06 -23.73
N ASP A 33 -1.02 -15.86 -23.15
CA ASP A 33 -2.33 -15.20 -23.05
C ASP A 33 -2.34 -13.78 -23.63
N GLY A 34 -1.20 -13.30 -24.14
CA GLY A 34 -1.05 -11.97 -24.73
C GLY A 34 -1.08 -10.82 -23.74
N LYS A 35 -1.21 -11.10 -22.41
CA LYS A 35 -1.32 -10.10 -21.37
C LYS A 35 0.03 -9.55 -20.95
N GLU A 36 0.00 -8.34 -20.41
CA GLU A 36 1.17 -7.67 -19.82
C GLU A 36 1.21 -7.89 -18.31
N TYR A 37 2.43 -8.07 -17.80
CA TYR A 37 2.73 -8.30 -16.38
C TYR A 37 3.92 -7.45 -15.94
N ALA A 38 3.93 -7.01 -14.72
CA ALA A 38 5.11 -6.42 -14.08
C ALA A 38 5.90 -7.54 -13.39
N ILE A 39 7.19 -7.67 -13.70
CA ILE A 39 8.04 -8.69 -13.08
C ILE A 39 9.11 -8.00 -12.22
N LYS A 40 9.06 -8.23 -10.90
CA LYS A 40 10.17 -7.92 -10.00
C LYS A 40 11.18 -9.07 -10.06
N ALA A 41 12.42 -8.77 -10.45
CA ALA A 41 13.53 -9.73 -10.57
C ALA A 41 14.55 -9.48 -9.47
N PHE A 42 14.93 -10.54 -8.75
CA PHE A 42 15.87 -10.49 -7.63
C PHE A 42 16.99 -11.48 -7.82
N HIS A 43 18.20 -11.17 -7.26
CA HIS A 43 19.31 -12.07 -7.15
C HIS A 43 19.37 -12.66 -5.74
N LYS A 44 19.15 -13.97 -5.59
CA LYS A 44 19.14 -14.67 -4.30
C LYS A 44 20.44 -14.48 -3.53
N SER A 45 21.58 -14.68 -4.21
CA SER A 45 22.90 -14.51 -3.61
C SER A 45 23.17 -13.11 -3.09
N HIS A 46 22.61 -12.08 -3.75
CA HIS A 46 22.68 -10.69 -3.29
C HIS A 46 21.80 -10.46 -2.07
N LEU A 47 20.55 -10.90 -2.12
CA LEU A 47 19.58 -10.74 -1.03
C LEU A 47 20.04 -11.42 0.26
N LEU A 48 20.68 -12.59 0.17
CA LEU A 48 21.21 -13.33 1.32
C LEU A 48 22.42 -12.64 1.98
N LYS A 49 23.19 -11.86 1.22
CA LYS A 49 24.34 -11.11 1.73
C LYS A 49 23.97 -9.77 2.34
N LEU A 50 22.88 -9.16 1.90
CA LEU A 50 22.45 -7.84 2.34
C LEU A 50 21.72 -7.94 3.69
N ARG A 51 22.38 -7.50 4.76
CA ARG A 51 21.81 -7.46 6.11
C ARG A 51 20.89 -6.25 6.27
N VAL A 52 19.68 -6.47 6.76
CA VAL A 52 18.67 -5.44 7.07
C VAL A 52 18.47 -5.27 8.59
N ALA A 53 18.79 -6.33 9.35
CA ALA A 53 18.81 -6.35 10.81
C ALA A 53 19.85 -7.38 11.30
N PRO A 54 20.20 -7.43 12.58
CA PRO A 54 21.21 -8.38 13.11
C PRO A 54 20.97 -9.84 12.75
N SER A 55 19.70 -10.27 12.69
CA SER A 55 19.27 -11.64 12.36
C SER A 55 18.54 -11.76 11.01
N GLU A 56 18.35 -10.66 10.26
CA GLU A 56 17.55 -10.63 9.04
C GLU A 56 18.37 -10.17 7.84
N THR A 57 18.02 -10.72 6.67
CA THR A 57 18.58 -10.33 5.37
C THR A 57 17.49 -9.76 4.48
N ALA A 58 17.86 -9.10 3.39
CA ALA A 58 16.90 -8.64 2.39
C ALA A 58 16.05 -9.78 1.79
N MET A 59 16.55 -11.02 1.82
CA MET A 59 15.76 -12.20 1.45
C MET A 59 14.54 -12.37 2.38
N THR A 60 14.71 -12.13 3.68
CA THR A 60 13.61 -12.22 4.66
C THR A 60 12.51 -11.22 4.33
N ASP A 61 12.88 -9.97 3.98
CA ASP A 61 11.91 -8.93 3.59
C ASP A 61 11.16 -9.31 2.31
N VAL A 62 11.88 -9.79 1.29
CA VAL A 62 11.26 -10.22 0.02
C VAL A 62 10.31 -11.41 0.21
N LEU A 63 10.69 -12.38 1.04
CA LEU A 63 9.80 -13.52 1.35
C LEU A 63 8.57 -13.07 2.13
N ARG A 64 8.70 -12.10 3.03
CA ARG A 64 7.57 -11.49 3.75
C ARG A 64 6.62 -10.78 2.77
N GLU A 65 7.13 -9.99 1.82
CA GLU A 65 6.34 -9.37 0.76
C GLU A 65 5.54 -10.42 -0.03
N VAL A 66 6.19 -11.52 -0.43
CA VAL A 66 5.53 -12.64 -1.15
C VAL A 66 4.41 -13.26 -0.32
N LEU A 67 4.65 -13.55 0.97
CA LEU A 67 3.65 -14.17 1.84
C LEU A 67 2.45 -13.25 2.04
N ILE A 68 2.67 -11.96 2.26
CA ILE A 68 1.61 -10.96 2.35
C ILE A 68 0.81 -10.93 1.05
N MET A 69 1.45 -10.78 -0.10
CA MET A 69 0.75 -10.64 -1.38
C MET A 69 0.00 -11.91 -1.80
N LYS A 70 0.43 -13.09 -1.38
CA LYS A 70 -0.27 -14.36 -1.69
C LYS A 70 -1.67 -14.47 -1.09
N ILE A 71 -1.92 -13.82 0.03
CA ILE A 71 -3.23 -13.86 0.71
C ILE A 71 -4.15 -12.71 0.31
N LEU A 72 -3.64 -11.72 -0.42
CA LEU A 72 -4.39 -10.52 -0.80
C LEU A 72 -5.13 -10.74 -2.12
N SER A 73 -6.41 -10.37 -2.14
CA SER A 73 -7.26 -10.31 -3.34
C SER A 73 -8.30 -9.23 -3.17
N HIS A 74 -8.04 -8.05 -3.76
CA HIS A 74 -8.92 -6.87 -3.65
C HIS A 74 -8.81 -6.01 -4.90
N PRO A 75 -9.90 -5.38 -5.39
CA PRO A 75 -9.86 -4.54 -6.59
C PRO A 75 -8.88 -3.37 -6.49
N ASN A 76 -8.67 -2.84 -5.29
CA ASN A 76 -7.76 -1.70 -5.03
C ASN A 76 -6.37 -2.14 -4.53
N ILE A 77 -5.95 -3.37 -4.80
CA ILE A 77 -4.62 -3.88 -4.48
C ILE A 77 -4.02 -4.54 -5.73
N VAL A 78 -2.73 -4.30 -5.98
CA VAL A 78 -1.99 -4.99 -7.04
C VAL A 78 -1.87 -6.47 -6.70
N ASN A 79 -2.30 -7.35 -7.61
CA ASN A 79 -2.30 -8.79 -7.38
C ASN A 79 -0.93 -9.42 -7.66
N LEU A 80 -0.52 -10.35 -6.81
CA LEU A 80 0.55 -11.32 -7.11
C LEU A 80 -0.04 -12.45 -7.96
N ILE A 81 0.47 -12.61 -9.18
CA ILE A 81 -0.01 -13.62 -10.12
C ILE A 81 0.72 -14.94 -9.91
N GLU A 82 2.05 -14.90 -9.79
CA GLU A 82 2.90 -16.08 -9.63
C GLU A 82 4.25 -15.71 -9.02
N VAL A 83 4.87 -16.68 -8.39
CA VAL A 83 6.26 -16.62 -7.95
C VAL A 83 7.03 -17.71 -8.71
N ILE A 84 8.13 -17.31 -9.37
CA ILE A 84 9.01 -18.22 -10.11
C ILE A 84 10.31 -18.33 -9.32
N ASP A 85 10.52 -19.47 -8.71
CA ASP A 85 11.72 -19.81 -7.94
C ASP A 85 12.28 -21.15 -8.40
N ASP A 86 13.34 -21.12 -9.21
CA ASP A 86 14.08 -22.31 -9.58
C ASP A 86 15.23 -22.50 -8.57
N PRO A 87 15.27 -23.63 -7.85
CA PRO A 87 16.34 -23.91 -6.89
C PRO A 87 17.76 -23.91 -7.49
N THR A 88 17.86 -24.19 -8.79
CA THR A 88 19.15 -24.23 -9.52
C THR A 88 19.59 -22.89 -10.06
N ALA A 89 18.70 -21.89 -10.09
CA ALA A 89 18.98 -20.54 -10.59
C ALA A 89 19.20 -19.56 -9.45
N ASP A 90 20.10 -18.58 -9.64
CA ASP A 90 20.31 -17.48 -8.68
C ASP A 90 19.21 -16.41 -8.75
N HIS A 91 18.30 -16.52 -9.71
CA HIS A 91 17.22 -15.56 -9.88
C HIS A 91 15.91 -16.06 -9.26
N PHE A 92 15.18 -15.11 -8.72
CA PHE A 92 13.84 -15.25 -8.16
C PHE A 92 12.96 -14.14 -8.74
N TYR A 93 11.73 -14.47 -9.13
CA TYR A 93 10.83 -13.51 -9.78
C TYR A 93 9.47 -13.49 -9.12
N MET A 94 8.94 -12.27 -8.91
CA MET A 94 7.53 -12.05 -8.59
C MET A 94 6.84 -11.53 -9.84
N VAL A 95 5.85 -12.26 -10.33
CA VAL A 95 4.99 -11.85 -11.44
C VAL A 95 3.77 -11.17 -10.86
N LEU A 96 3.61 -9.88 -11.15
CA LEU A 96 2.56 -9.02 -10.64
C LEU A 96 1.60 -8.62 -11.76
N GLU A 97 0.37 -8.29 -11.38
CA GLU A 97 -0.54 -7.57 -12.25
C GLU A 97 0.14 -6.29 -12.77
N TYR A 98 0.06 -6.07 -14.09
CA TYR A 98 0.49 -4.82 -14.68
C TYR A 98 -0.63 -3.81 -14.63
N VAL A 99 -0.35 -2.64 -14.07
CA VAL A 99 -1.26 -1.50 -14.07
C VAL A 99 -0.76 -0.52 -15.11
N GLU A 100 -1.52 -0.34 -16.19
CA GLU A 100 -1.11 0.41 -17.38
C GLU A 100 -1.09 1.93 -17.20
N GLY A 101 -1.74 2.43 -16.14
CA GLY A 101 -1.82 3.85 -15.86
C GLY A 101 -0.59 4.41 -15.15
N LYS A 102 -0.72 5.66 -14.74
CA LYS A 102 0.30 6.38 -13.96
C LYS A 102 0.00 6.31 -12.47
N TRP A 103 0.84 6.95 -11.68
CA TRP A 103 0.58 7.22 -10.26
C TRP A 103 -0.58 8.21 -10.08
N VAL A 104 -1.21 8.21 -8.91
CA VAL A 104 -2.29 9.17 -8.57
C VAL A 104 -1.82 10.62 -8.75
N CYS A 105 -0.54 10.90 -8.48
CA CYS A 105 0.15 12.13 -8.86
C CYS A 105 1.68 11.86 -8.87
N GLU A 106 2.45 12.72 -9.53
CA GLU A 106 3.91 12.64 -9.54
C GLU A 106 4.49 13.50 -8.41
N GLY A 107 5.39 12.95 -7.61
CA GLY A 107 6.03 13.64 -6.48
C GLY A 107 5.01 14.22 -5.49
N SER A 108 5.04 15.52 -5.29
CA SER A 108 4.08 16.25 -4.44
C SER A 108 2.74 16.57 -5.14
N GLY A 109 2.57 16.16 -6.38
CA GLY A 109 1.39 16.46 -7.20
C GLY A 109 1.58 17.62 -8.19
N PRO A 110 0.60 17.84 -9.08
CA PRO A 110 0.63 18.93 -10.03
C PRO A 110 0.52 20.28 -9.31
N PRO A 111 1.15 21.37 -9.81
CA PRO A 111 1.23 22.65 -9.10
C PRO A 111 -0.12 23.25 -8.67
N CYS A 112 -1.19 22.95 -9.42
CA CYS A 112 -2.56 23.41 -9.10
C CYS A 112 -3.39 22.36 -8.33
N GLY A 113 -2.80 21.22 -7.97
CA GLY A 113 -3.55 20.08 -7.44
C GLY A 113 -4.41 19.37 -8.50
N LEU A 114 -5.04 18.27 -8.08
CA LEU A 114 -6.09 17.59 -8.84
C LEU A 114 -7.45 18.23 -8.55
N GLU A 115 -8.40 18.05 -9.45
CA GLU A 115 -9.80 18.38 -9.17
C GLU A 115 -10.32 17.56 -7.98
N GLU A 116 -11.16 18.17 -7.13
CA GLU A 116 -11.71 17.54 -5.93
C GLU A 116 -12.44 16.22 -6.23
N SER A 117 -13.17 16.16 -7.34
CA SER A 117 -13.88 14.96 -7.78
C SER A 117 -12.92 13.79 -8.05
N THR A 118 -11.80 14.07 -8.72
CA THR A 118 -10.75 13.08 -9.00
C THR A 118 -10.04 12.66 -7.72
N ALA A 119 -9.65 13.62 -6.88
CA ALA A 119 -8.99 13.33 -5.59
C ALA A 119 -9.90 12.50 -4.66
N ARG A 120 -11.22 12.81 -4.63
CA ARG A 120 -12.22 12.04 -3.88
C ARG A 120 -12.30 10.60 -4.37
N LYS A 121 -12.43 10.40 -5.68
CA LYS A 121 -12.47 9.05 -6.28
C LYS A 121 -11.22 8.23 -5.89
N TYR A 122 -10.04 8.83 -6.04
CA TYR A 122 -8.79 8.15 -5.69
C TYR A 122 -8.69 7.86 -4.19
N LEU A 123 -9.09 8.81 -3.33
CA LEU A 123 -9.10 8.60 -1.89
C LEU A 123 -10.01 7.43 -1.49
N ARG A 124 -11.20 7.33 -2.08
CA ARG A 124 -12.15 6.25 -1.81
C ARG A 124 -11.54 4.88 -2.11
N ASP A 125 -10.85 4.74 -3.23
CA ASP A 125 -10.16 3.51 -3.63
C ASP A 125 -9.00 3.17 -2.66
N ILE A 126 -8.21 4.18 -2.26
CA ILE A 126 -7.11 4.03 -1.29
C ILE A 126 -7.66 3.56 0.06
N VAL A 127 -8.70 4.20 0.56
CA VAL A 127 -9.35 3.85 1.84
C VAL A 127 -9.92 2.44 1.79
N ALA A 128 -10.61 2.06 0.70
CA ALA A 128 -11.14 0.71 0.53
C ALA A 128 -10.04 -0.36 0.57
N GLY A 129 -8.92 -0.12 -0.14
CA GLY A 129 -7.76 -1.02 -0.14
C GLY A 129 -7.09 -1.13 1.23
N LEU A 130 -6.88 0.00 1.93
CA LEU A 130 -6.27 0.01 3.26
C LEU A 130 -7.16 -0.62 4.33
N MET A 131 -8.46 -0.35 4.33
CA MET A 131 -9.40 -1.01 5.23
C MET A 131 -9.36 -2.54 5.05
N TYR A 132 -9.24 -3.01 3.81
CA TYR A 132 -9.06 -4.42 3.52
C TYR A 132 -7.73 -4.96 4.11
N LEU A 133 -6.60 -4.26 3.95
CA LEU A 133 -5.31 -4.64 4.54
C LEU A 133 -5.39 -4.70 6.06
N HIS A 134 -5.87 -3.64 6.71
CA HIS A 134 -5.99 -3.55 8.16
C HIS A 134 -6.92 -4.64 8.72
N ALA A 135 -7.98 -5.01 7.99
CA ALA A 135 -8.86 -6.11 8.34
C ALA A 135 -8.18 -7.49 8.23
N HIS A 136 -7.06 -7.61 7.50
CA HIS A 136 -6.21 -8.79 7.41
C HIS A 136 -4.97 -8.70 8.30
N ASN A 137 -4.95 -7.77 9.25
CA ASN A 137 -3.85 -7.52 10.17
C ASN A 137 -2.53 -7.12 9.46
N ILE A 138 -2.64 -6.38 8.37
CA ILE A 138 -1.49 -5.90 7.58
C ILE A 138 -1.47 -4.38 7.61
N VAL A 139 -0.33 -3.81 8.00
CA VAL A 139 0.02 -2.40 7.84
C VAL A 139 0.85 -2.26 6.56
N HIS A 140 0.51 -1.29 5.71
CA HIS A 140 1.25 -1.06 4.46
C HIS A 140 2.63 -0.43 4.74
N GLY A 141 2.67 0.64 5.53
CA GLY A 141 3.89 1.27 6.03
C GLY A 141 4.60 2.22 5.06
N ASP A 142 4.15 2.34 3.79
CA ASP A 142 4.71 3.27 2.80
C ASP A 142 3.64 3.77 1.81
N ILE A 143 2.49 4.22 2.33
CA ILE A 143 1.46 4.86 1.51
C ILE A 143 1.98 6.20 1.01
N LYS A 144 2.04 6.34 -0.31
CA LYS A 144 2.48 7.56 -1.02
C LYS A 144 2.05 7.49 -2.48
N PRO A 145 2.04 8.62 -3.22
CA PRO A 145 1.65 8.62 -4.63
C PRO A 145 2.38 7.60 -5.50
N ASP A 146 3.68 7.38 -5.28
CA ASP A 146 4.50 6.43 -6.07
C ASP A 146 4.06 4.96 -5.95
N ASN A 147 3.34 4.62 -4.88
CA ASN A 147 2.82 3.27 -4.61
C ASN A 147 1.33 3.12 -4.94
N LEU A 148 0.70 4.18 -5.48
CA LEU A 148 -0.73 4.25 -5.80
C LEU A 148 -0.92 4.37 -7.32
N LEU A 149 -1.15 3.23 -7.96
CA LEU A 149 -1.22 3.11 -9.41
C LEU A 149 -2.67 3.27 -9.90
N VAL A 150 -2.87 4.02 -10.96
CA VAL A 150 -4.18 4.25 -11.57
C VAL A 150 -4.33 3.36 -12.80
N THR A 151 -5.37 2.54 -12.88
CA THR A 151 -5.70 1.74 -14.05
C THR A 151 -6.28 2.60 -15.17
N GLY A 152 -6.35 2.06 -16.40
CA GLY A 152 -6.93 2.77 -17.55
C GLY A 152 -8.38 3.20 -17.37
N ASN A 153 -9.15 2.54 -16.49
CA ASN A 153 -10.52 2.92 -16.12
C ASN A 153 -10.59 3.88 -14.92
N GLY A 154 -9.45 4.33 -14.41
CA GLY A 154 -9.36 5.30 -13.31
C GLY A 154 -9.56 4.70 -11.90
N THR A 155 -9.37 3.40 -11.72
CA THR A 155 -9.36 2.73 -10.40
C THR A 155 -7.95 2.79 -9.81
N VAL A 156 -7.82 3.14 -8.51
CA VAL A 156 -6.53 3.12 -7.83
C VAL A 156 -6.24 1.73 -7.26
N LYS A 157 -4.99 1.29 -7.42
CA LYS A 157 -4.46 0.06 -6.82
C LYS A 157 -3.22 0.38 -5.98
N ILE A 158 -3.24 -0.09 -4.74
CA ILE A 158 -2.10 -0.02 -3.82
C ILE A 158 -1.09 -1.10 -4.21
N GLY A 159 0.16 -0.70 -4.42
CA GLY A 159 1.30 -1.57 -4.74
C GLY A 159 2.46 -1.38 -3.78
N ASP A 160 3.52 -2.14 -4.00
CA ASP A 160 4.78 -2.17 -3.24
C ASP A 160 4.63 -2.47 -1.74
N PHE A 161 4.58 -3.76 -1.43
CA PHE A 161 4.45 -4.30 -0.07
C PHE A 161 5.82 -4.59 0.60
N SER A 162 6.91 -4.07 0.05
CA SER A 162 8.28 -4.38 0.49
C SER A 162 8.59 -4.03 1.95
N VAL A 163 7.85 -3.08 2.53
CA VAL A 163 7.98 -2.65 3.93
C VAL A 163 6.76 -2.97 4.78
N SER A 164 5.79 -3.66 4.23
CA SER A 164 4.55 -4.02 4.92
C SER A 164 4.80 -5.01 6.05
N GLN A 165 4.02 -4.88 7.11
CA GLN A 165 4.16 -5.65 8.33
C GLN A 165 2.84 -6.31 8.70
N VAL A 166 2.92 -7.56 9.18
CA VAL A 166 1.79 -8.28 9.76
C VAL A 166 1.82 -8.09 11.27
N PHE A 167 0.67 -7.83 11.88
CA PHE A 167 0.51 -7.77 13.32
C PHE A 167 -0.42 -8.88 13.81
N GLU A 168 -0.30 -9.25 15.09
CA GLU A 168 -1.05 -10.37 15.69
C GLU A 168 -1.98 -9.86 16.79
N ASP A 169 -3.02 -10.63 17.09
CA ASP A 169 -3.95 -10.42 18.20
C ASP A 169 -4.60 -9.01 18.27
N GLY A 170 -4.72 -8.36 17.12
CA GLY A 170 -5.29 -7.01 17.04
C GLY A 170 -4.39 -5.90 17.54
N ASN A 171 -3.17 -6.22 17.98
CA ASN A 171 -2.17 -5.25 18.42
C ASN A 171 -1.26 -4.82 17.24
N ASP A 172 -1.51 -3.64 16.70
CA ASP A 172 -0.75 -3.04 15.59
C ASP A 172 0.43 -2.16 16.06
N GLU A 173 0.91 -2.37 17.30
CA GLU A 173 2.07 -1.67 17.83
C GLU A 173 3.36 -2.11 17.12
N LEU A 174 4.05 -1.16 16.51
CA LEU A 174 5.26 -1.35 15.72
C LEU A 174 6.41 -0.51 16.28
N ARG A 175 7.65 -0.93 15.99
CA ARG A 175 8.87 -0.22 16.45
C ARG A 175 9.70 0.37 15.33
N ARG A 176 9.52 -0.11 14.11
CA ARG A 176 10.32 0.28 12.95
C ARG A 176 9.42 0.88 11.88
N SER A 177 9.68 2.13 11.50
CA SER A 177 9.03 2.83 10.40
C SER A 177 10.01 2.96 9.22
N PRO A 178 10.02 2.00 8.28
CA PRO A 178 10.95 2.02 7.14
C PRO A 178 10.46 2.89 5.98
N GLY A 179 9.32 3.56 6.12
CA GLY A 179 8.65 4.32 5.05
C GLY A 179 9.39 5.57 4.58
N THR A 180 8.78 6.30 3.68
CA THR A 180 9.33 7.51 3.06
C THR A 180 9.21 8.71 4.01
N PRO A 181 10.30 9.46 4.30
CA PRO A 181 10.36 10.46 5.35
C PRO A 181 9.23 11.50 5.37
N VAL A 182 8.89 12.09 4.22
CA VAL A 182 7.86 13.15 4.13
C VAL A 182 6.44 12.64 4.40
N PHE A 183 6.23 11.32 4.38
CA PHE A 183 4.95 10.65 4.70
C PHE A 183 4.95 10.05 6.11
N THR A 184 6.06 10.15 6.86
CA THR A 184 6.21 9.59 8.20
C THR A 184 5.33 10.34 9.20
N ALA A 185 4.60 9.60 10.05
CA ALA A 185 3.75 10.20 11.07
C ALA A 185 4.58 10.80 12.23
N PRO A 186 4.08 11.83 12.94
CA PRO A 186 4.82 12.49 14.03
C PRO A 186 5.33 11.52 15.10
N GLU A 187 4.51 10.56 15.53
CA GLU A 187 4.88 9.54 16.52
C GLU A 187 6.01 8.63 16.04
N CYS A 188 6.09 8.38 14.72
CA CYS A 188 7.17 7.61 14.11
C CYS A 188 8.49 8.40 14.04
N CYS A 189 8.43 9.74 13.87
CA CYS A 189 9.61 10.60 13.87
C CYS A 189 10.30 10.63 15.22
N LEU A 190 9.59 10.38 16.32
CA LEU A 190 10.10 10.37 17.67
C LEU A 190 10.83 9.07 18.04
N GLY A 191 10.82 8.06 17.18
CA GLY A 191 11.54 6.79 17.37
C GLY A 191 10.96 5.89 18.46
N LEU A 192 9.73 6.14 18.88
CA LEU A 192 8.99 5.33 19.87
C LEU A 192 8.22 4.19 19.18
N THR A 193 7.59 3.33 19.98
CA THR A 193 6.55 2.43 19.47
C THR A 193 5.36 3.25 18.97
N TYR A 194 4.72 2.80 17.90
CA TYR A 194 3.59 3.49 17.28
C TYR A 194 2.55 2.50 16.76
N HIS A 195 1.33 2.97 16.57
CA HIS A 195 0.25 2.18 15.98
C HIS A 195 0.30 2.28 14.44
N GLY A 196 0.52 1.14 13.79
CA GLY A 196 0.73 1.07 12.34
C GLY A 196 -0.48 1.55 11.53
N LYS A 197 -1.70 1.24 11.97
CA LYS A 197 -2.93 1.72 11.31
C LYS A 197 -3.05 3.24 11.35
N ALA A 198 -2.73 3.85 12.49
CA ALA A 198 -2.76 5.31 12.62
C ALA A 198 -1.66 5.98 11.76
N ALA A 199 -0.49 5.33 11.62
CA ALA A 199 0.58 5.81 10.75
C ALA A 199 0.20 5.71 9.25
N ASP A 200 -0.44 4.62 8.82
CA ASP A 200 -0.98 4.52 7.45
C ASP A 200 -2.03 5.62 7.19
N THR A 201 -2.91 5.89 8.16
CA THR A 201 -3.93 6.94 8.05
C THR A 201 -3.31 8.33 7.90
N TRP A 202 -2.25 8.65 8.64
CA TRP A 202 -1.48 9.87 8.43
C TRP A 202 -0.92 9.98 7.02
N ALA A 203 -0.32 8.90 6.50
CA ALA A 203 0.25 8.87 5.14
C ALA A 203 -0.82 9.06 4.06
N VAL A 204 -2.06 8.58 4.28
CA VAL A 204 -3.23 8.92 3.44
C VAL A 204 -3.50 10.41 3.47
N GLY A 205 -3.44 11.05 4.63
CA GLY A 205 -3.62 12.50 4.79
C GLY A 205 -2.58 13.31 4.02
N VAL A 206 -1.29 12.92 4.12
CA VAL A 206 -0.21 13.56 3.33
C VAL A 206 -0.45 13.35 1.84
N THR A 207 -0.84 12.15 1.41
CA THR A 207 -1.15 11.85 0.01
C THR A 207 -2.31 12.69 -0.51
N LEU A 208 -3.40 12.81 0.26
CA LEU A 208 -4.54 13.67 -0.10
C LEU A 208 -4.11 15.13 -0.22
N TYR A 209 -3.32 15.62 0.73
CA TYR A 209 -2.77 16.97 0.70
C TYR A 209 -1.96 17.23 -0.58
N CYS A 210 -1.09 16.28 -0.97
CA CYS A 210 -0.33 16.35 -2.22
C CYS A 210 -1.25 16.36 -3.45
N MET A 211 -2.27 15.49 -3.48
CA MET A 211 -3.22 15.43 -4.59
C MET A 211 -3.97 16.74 -4.80
N VAL A 212 -4.41 17.41 -3.72
CA VAL A 212 -5.27 18.60 -3.84
C VAL A 212 -4.53 19.92 -3.84
N LEU A 213 -3.31 19.99 -3.27
CA LEU A 213 -2.54 21.24 -3.15
C LEU A 213 -1.23 21.23 -3.95
N GLY A 214 -0.84 20.10 -4.52
CA GLY A 214 0.37 20.00 -5.34
C GLY A 214 1.68 20.25 -4.58
N LYS A 215 1.69 20.03 -3.26
CA LYS A 215 2.87 20.23 -2.40
C LYS A 215 2.79 19.34 -1.17
N TYR A 216 3.92 19.15 -0.49
CA TYR A 216 3.95 18.45 0.80
C TYR A 216 3.47 19.37 1.93
N PRO A 217 2.73 18.85 2.93
CA PRO A 217 2.31 19.65 4.09
C PRO A 217 3.49 20.07 4.95
N PHE A 218 4.50 19.21 5.06
CA PHE A 218 5.70 19.43 5.85
C PHE A 218 6.92 18.96 5.04
N LEU A 219 7.79 19.90 4.66
CA LEU A 219 9.02 19.61 3.93
C LEU A 219 10.12 20.53 4.42
N GLY A 220 11.23 19.95 4.84
CA GLY A 220 12.45 20.62 5.25
C GLY A 220 13.54 20.57 4.17
N GLU A 221 14.63 21.29 4.44
CA GLU A 221 15.83 21.25 3.59
C GLU A 221 16.66 19.98 3.84
N THR A 222 16.55 19.41 5.04
CA THR A 222 17.19 18.17 5.46
C THR A 222 16.16 17.18 5.99
N LEU A 223 16.57 15.92 6.16
CA LEU A 223 15.74 14.91 6.81
C LEU A 223 15.33 15.33 8.23
N GLN A 224 16.25 15.83 9.03
CA GLN A 224 15.98 16.28 10.39
C GLN A 224 15.02 17.46 10.40
N ASP A 225 15.24 18.47 9.53
CA ASP A 225 14.33 19.62 9.41
C ASP A 225 12.93 19.20 8.97
N THR A 226 12.82 18.17 8.10
CA THR A 226 11.53 17.60 7.71
C THR A 226 10.82 16.97 8.94
N TYR A 227 11.51 16.16 9.71
CA TYR A 227 10.95 15.56 10.94
C TYR A 227 10.56 16.60 11.98
N ASP A 228 11.39 17.61 12.19
CA ASP A 228 11.09 18.71 13.09
C ASP A 228 9.81 19.47 12.65
N LYS A 229 9.64 19.71 11.35
CA LYS A 229 8.42 20.32 10.82
C LYS A 229 7.19 19.39 10.94
N ILE A 230 7.34 18.09 10.68
CA ILE A 230 6.26 17.11 10.87
C ILE A 230 5.77 17.12 12.33
N VAL A 231 6.67 17.19 13.30
CA VAL A 231 6.32 17.16 14.73
C VAL A 231 5.75 18.50 15.20
N ASN A 232 6.39 19.62 14.85
CA ASN A 232 6.19 20.90 15.53
C ASN A 232 5.37 21.92 14.74
N ASN A 233 5.38 21.91 13.40
CA ASN A 233 4.72 22.95 12.62
C ASN A 233 3.21 22.73 12.56
N GLN A 234 2.46 23.82 12.53
CA GLN A 234 1.03 23.78 12.24
C GLN A 234 0.77 23.45 10.78
N LEU A 235 -0.33 22.74 10.54
CA LEU A 235 -0.83 22.44 9.20
C LEU A 235 -1.35 23.75 8.58
N TRP A 236 -0.88 24.04 7.36
CA TRP A 236 -1.40 25.16 6.58
C TRP A 236 -2.41 24.67 5.54
N LEU A 237 -3.58 25.30 5.50
CA LEU A 237 -4.62 25.06 4.48
C LEU A 237 -5.16 26.40 3.96
N PRO A 238 -5.50 26.51 2.66
CA PRO A 238 -6.12 27.72 2.10
C PRO A 238 -7.46 28.05 2.76
N ASP A 239 -7.75 29.33 2.94
CA ASP A 239 -9.03 29.76 3.52
C ASP A 239 -10.23 29.45 2.63
N GLU A 240 -10.03 29.49 1.31
CA GLU A 240 -11.05 29.21 0.30
C GLU A 240 -11.30 27.72 0.05
N MET A 241 -10.56 26.85 0.73
CA MET A 241 -10.74 25.40 0.60
C MET A 241 -12.16 25.00 1.03
N ASN A 242 -12.73 24.01 0.31
CA ASN A 242 -13.98 23.38 0.70
C ASN A 242 -13.96 22.98 2.19
N PRO A 243 -14.90 23.47 3.02
CA PRO A 243 -14.87 23.24 4.47
C PRO A 243 -14.87 21.76 4.87
N LEU A 244 -15.56 20.89 4.11
CA LEU A 244 -15.57 19.45 4.37
C LEU A 244 -14.21 18.84 4.04
N LEU A 245 -13.56 19.24 2.94
CA LEU A 245 -12.23 18.79 2.59
C LEU A 245 -11.19 19.26 3.62
N LYS A 246 -11.31 20.52 4.07
CA LYS A 246 -10.46 21.08 5.13
C LYS A 246 -10.56 20.25 6.42
N ASN A 247 -11.77 19.97 6.88
CA ASN A 247 -12.03 19.16 8.07
C ASN A 247 -11.45 17.75 7.93
N LEU A 248 -11.60 17.11 6.77
CA LEU A 248 -11.04 15.79 6.50
C LEU A 248 -9.50 15.78 6.59
N ILE A 249 -8.84 16.75 5.95
CA ILE A 249 -7.37 16.85 5.97
C ILE A 249 -6.86 17.13 7.39
N GLU A 250 -7.52 18.03 8.14
CA GLU A 250 -7.21 18.31 9.54
C GLU A 250 -7.32 17.06 10.43
N GLY A 251 -8.38 16.26 10.21
CA GLY A 251 -8.59 15.00 10.93
C GLY A 251 -7.56 13.93 10.61
N LEU A 252 -7.21 13.77 9.31
CA LEU A 252 -6.17 12.84 8.84
C LEU A 252 -4.78 13.24 9.33
N LEU A 253 -4.46 14.55 9.33
CA LEU A 253 -3.17 15.11 9.74
C LEU A 253 -3.16 15.63 11.20
N CYS A 254 -4.03 15.06 12.04
CA CYS A 254 -3.98 15.28 13.48
C CYS A 254 -2.68 14.70 14.04
N LYS A 255 -1.90 15.52 14.77
CA LYS A 255 -0.60 15.12 15.31
C LYS A 255 -0.71 14.03 16.38
N ASP A 256 -1.74 14.10 17.21
CA ASP A 256 -2.04 13.07 18.20
C ASP A 256 -2.68 11.85 17.52
N PRO A 257 -2.00 10.68 17.49
CA PRO A 257 -2.54 9.48 16.86
C PRO A 257 -3.85 8.99 17.49
N LEU A 258 -4.12 9.30 18.76
CA LEU A 258 -5.36 8.92 19.45
C LEU A 258 -6.56 9.81 19.09
N GLN A 259 -6.30 11.02 18.59
CA GLN A 259 -7.32 11.95 18.10
C GLN A 259 -7.43 11.95 16.57
N ARG A 260 -6.48 11.30 15.89
CA ARG A 260 -6.48 11.17 14.43
C ARG A 260 -7.67 10.37 13.97
N MET A 261 -8.34 10.81 12.89
CA MET A 261 -9.40 10.02 12.26
C MET A 261 -8.92 8.61 11.95
N THR A 262 -9.79 7.63 12.19
CA THR A 262 -9.59 6.25 11.71
C THR A 262 -10.01 6.14 10.23
N LEU A 263 -9.63 5.07 9.55
CA LEU A 263 -10.11 4.84 8.16
C LEU A 263 -11.63 4.64 8.11
N GLU A 264 -12.22 4.12 9.18
CA GLU A 264 -13.66 3.98 9.35
C GLU A 264 -14.34 5.36 9.40
N ASP A 265 -13.77 6.32 10.16
CA ASP A 265 -14.26 7.71 10.21
C ASP A 265 -14.15 8.37 8.84
N VAL A 266 -12.99 8.18 8.17
CA VAL A 266 -12.75 8.69 6.81
C VAL A 266 -13.78 8.13 5.81
N ALA A 267 -14.08 6.84 5.88
CA ALA A 267 -15.05 6.19 5.00
C ALA A 267 -16.47 6.72 5.19
N GLN A 268 -16.81 7.24 6.39
CA GLN A 268 -18.09 7.85 6.72
C GLN A 268 -18.10 9.38 6.59
N HIS A 269 -16.96 9.98 6.28
CA HIS A 269 -16.85 11.42 6.20
C HIS A 269 -17.66 12.01 5.03
N ALA A 270 -18.39 13.10 5.27
CA ALA A 270 -19.31 13.68 4.29
C ALA A 270 -18.64 14.03 2.94
N TRP A 271 -17.37 14.51 2.97
CA TRP A 271 -16.64 14.77 1.73
C TRP A 271 -16.32 13.48 0.96
N VAL A 272 -16.04 12.39 1.65
CA VAL A 272 -15.71 11.09 1.02
C VAL A 272 -16.93 10.40 0.46
N ILE A 273 -18.06 10.44 1.19
CA ILE A 273 -19.34 9.91 0.74
C ILE A 273 -19.81 10.65 -0.51
N GLY A 274 -19.83 11.99 -0.48
CA GLY A 274 -20.27 12.82 -1.59
C GLY A 274 -21.57 12.33 -2.21
N GLU A 275 -21.66 12.35 -3.52
CA GLU A 275 -22.80 11.81 -4.29
C GLU A 275 -22.69 10.31 -4.57
N GLU A 276 -21.51 9.73 -4.37
CA GLU A 276 -21.22 8.32 -4.69
C GLU A 276 -21.70 7.35 -3.58
N GLY A 277 -22.09 7.86 -2.42
CA GLY A 277 -22.54 7.06 -1.28
C GLY A 277 -21.38 6.39 -0.52
N ALA A 278 -21.70 5.44 0.34
CA ALA A 278 -20.73 4.73 1.17
C ALA A 278 -19.69 3.96 0.33
N ILE A 279 -18.47 3.83 0.84
CA ILE A 279 -17.44 2.98 0.24
C ILE A 279 -17.91 1.53 0.32
N PRO A 280 -17.96 0.79 -0.82
CA PRO A 280 -18.34 -0.62 -0.80
C PRO A 280 -17.37 -1.44 0.07
N GLN A 281 -17.89 -2.20 1.04
CA GLN A 281 -17.08 -3.11 1.82
C GLN A 281 -16.81 -4.38 1.02
N PHE A 282 -15.54 -4.65 0.74
CA PHE A 282 -15.10 -5.87 0.10
C PHE A 282 -14.76 -6.92 1.16
N LEU A 283 -15.68 -7.86 1.39
CA LEU A 283 -15.43 -9.00 2.27
C LEU A 283 -14.69 -10.09 1.49
N CYS A 284 -13.48 -10.45 1.95
CA CYS A 284 -12.77 -11.59 1.38
C CYS A 284 -13.53 -12.91 1.65
N TRP A 285 -13.28 -13.91 0.81
CA TRP A 285 -13.93 -15.22 0.95
C TRP A 285 -13.68 -15.85 2.32
N CYS A 286 -12.50 -15.69 2.91
CA CYS A 286 -12.15 -16.17 4.25
C CYS A 286 -13.03 -15.61 5.37
N LYS A 287 -13.53 -14.37 5.25
CA LYS A 287 -14.47 -13.77 6.19
C LYS A 287 -15.93 -14.11 5.86
N ARG A 288 -16.28 -14.32 4.58
CA ARG A 288 -17.62 -14.78 4.18
C ARG A 288 -17.94 -16.14 4.79
N VAL A 289 -16.99 -17.07 4.79
CA VAL A 289 -17.17 -18.42 5.38
C VAL A 289 -17.43 -18.35 6.89
N LYS A 290 -16.76 -17.43 7.62
CA LYS A 290 -17.00 -17.25 9.06
C LYS A 290 -18.37 -16.66 9.39
N LEU A 291 -18.92 -15.80 8.53
CA LEU A 291 -20.25 -15.20 8.73
C LEU A 291 -21.39 -16.20 8.45
N HIS A 292 -21.23 -17.11 7.50
CA HIS A 292 -22.22 -18.15 7.19
C HIS A 292 -22.13 -19.36 8.16
N GLY A 293 -20.97 -19.62 8.75
CA GLY A 293 -20.78 -20.68 9.74
C GLY A 293 -21.31 -20.37 11.14
N ALA A 294 -21.73 -19.13 11.39
CA ALA A 294 -22.33 -18.73 12.69
C ALA A 294 -23.87 -18.88 12.73
N GLU A 295 -24.52 -19.07 11.58
CA GLU A 295 -25.97 -19.26 11.49
C GLU A 295 -26.41 -20.73 11.39
N ASP A 296 -25.52 -21.63 10.97
CA ASP A 296 -25.80 -23.07 10.90
C ASP A 296 -24.97 -23.84 11.95
N GLY A 297 -25.54 -24.00 13.14
CA GLY A 297 -25.00 -24.83 14.22
C GLY A 297 -25.07 -26.31 13.93
N THR A 298 -24.43 -26.80 12.86
CA THR A 298 -24.23 -28.25 12.65
C THR A 298 -22.82 -28.48 12.15
N GLY A 299 -22.09 -29.25 12.96
CA GLY A 299 -20.68 -29.54 12.79
C GLY A 299 -20.33 -30.23 11.45
N ILE A 300 -19.17 -29.85 10.94
CA ILE A 300 -18.35 -30.73 10.12
C ILE A 300 -16.94 -30.63 10.66
N ASP A 301 -16.58 -31.64 11.46
CA ASP A 301 -15.20 -32.05 11.72
C ASP A 301 -14.58 -32.64 10.44
N ASN A 302 -13.29 -32.39 10.29
CA ASN A 302 -12.34 -33.05 9.40
C ASN A 302 -12.34 -32.74 7.90
N LEU A 303 -11.43 -31.86 7.52
CA LEU A 303 -10.65 -32.09 6.31
C LEU A 303 -9.18 -31.69 6.58
N ALA A 304 -8.40 -32.75 6.82
CA ALA A 304 -6.95 -32.70 7.00
C ALA A 304 -6.25 -32.18 5.73
N ILE A 305 -5.24 -31.38 5.97
CA ILE A 305 -4.27 -30.87 5.00
C ILE A 305 -3.38 -32.05 4.57
N GLN A 306 -3.33 -32.32 3.27
CA GLN A 306 -2.21 -32.98 2.59
C GLN A 306 -1.68 -32.05 1.50
#